data_69c97f12aa1948d28478a809e757516b
#
_entry.id   69c97f12aa1948d28478a809e757516b
#
_cell.length_a   1.000
_cell.length_b   1.000
_cell.length_c   1.000
_cell.angle_alpha   90.00
_cell.angle_beta   90.00
_cell.angle_gamma   90.00
#
_symmetry.space_group_name_H-M   'P 1'
#
loop_
_entity.id
_entity.type
_entity.pdbx_description
1 polymer ?
#
loop_
_entity_poly.entity_id
_entity_poly.type
_entity_poly.pdbx_seq_one_letter_code
_entity_poly.pdbx_strand_id
1 'polypeptide(L)'
;MIEPSLFTKIIRGEIPSSKVAEGSTWYAFLDINPVKPGHTLVVPKEEVTRIAELSSESRRDLLDGVVEVQRRLSIEFKTTDFSVNLNDGPLAGQEVPHVHFHVIPRVDENNSNPMWRSTSSQSDPDYETLSALSKKLQLH
;
A
#
# COMPACT_ATOMS: atom_id res chain seq x y z
N MET A 1 26.28 7.72 -7.25
CA MET A 1 24.88 8.14 -7.36
C MET A 1 23.97 6.95 -7.14
N ILE A 2 23.04 7.07 -6.21
CA ILE A 2 22.14 5.96 -5.87
C ILE A 2 20.95 6.00 -6.82
N GLU A 3 20.65 4.87 -7.42
CA GLU A 3 19.49 4.76 -8.28
C GLU A 3 18.20 4.91 -7.47
N PRO A 4 17.20 5.63 -7.98
CA PRO A 4 15.93 5.73 -7.28
C PRO A 4 15.29 4.37 -7.08
N SER A 5 14.61 4.19 -5.96
CA SER A 5 13.90 2.95 -5.67
C SER A 5 12.72 2.80 -6.64
N LEU A 6 12.22 1.57 -6.72
CA LEU A 6 10.99 1.27 -7.48
C LEU A 6 9.86 2.21 -7.04
N PHE A 7 9.70 2.45 -5.76
CA PHE A 7 8.60 3.28 -5.25
C PHE A 7 8.81 4.76 -5.60
N THR A 8 10.04 5.24 -5.60
CA THR A 8 10.31 6.61 -6.05
C THR A 8 9.93 6.77 -7.52
N LYS A 9 10.21 5.76 -8.34
CA LYS A 9 9.82 5.78 -9.75
C LYS A 9 8.30 5.79 -9.92
N ILE A 10 7.59 5.07 -9.07
CA ILE A 10 6.13 5.08 -9.06
C ILE A 10 5.61 6.47 -8.69
N ILE A 11 6.17 7.07 -7.64
CA ILE A 11 5.78 8.41 -7.20
C ILE A 11 5.98 9.45 -8.31
N ARG A 12 7.05 9.31 -9.06
CA ARG A 12 7.38 10.22 -10.17
C ARG A 12 6.56 9.97 -11.44
N GLY A 13 5.79 8.89 -11.46
CA GLY A 13 5.01 8.52 -12.64
C GLY A 13 5.81 7.81 -13.72
N GLU A 14 7.04 7.41 -13.43
CA GLU A 14 7.89 6.69 -14.38
C GLU A 14 7.45 5.23 -14.53
N ILE A 15 6.86 4.69 -13.49
CA ILE A 15 6.28 3.34 -13.49
C ILE A 15 4.81 3.47 -13.11
N PRO A 16 3.90 2.88 -13.91
CA PRO A 16 2.47 2.98 -13.61
C PRO A 16 2.12 2.30 -12.28
N SER A 17 1.10 2.84 -11.61
CA SER A 17 0.57 2.25 -10.38
C SER A 17 -0.93 2.51 -10.30
N SER A 18 -1.60 1.75 -9.43
CA SER A 18 -3.02 1.95 -9.14
C SER A 18 -3.14 2.79 -7.88
N LYS A 19 -3.12 4.10 -8.05
CA LYS A 19 -3.11 5.06 -6.95
C LYS A 19 -4.37 4.97 -6.10
N VAL A 20 -4.20 5.10 -4.79
CA VAL A 20 -5.30 5.16 -3.83
C VAL A 20 -5.45 6.56 -3.27
N ALA A 21 -4.35 7.16 -2.84
CA ALA A 21 -4.39 8.49 -2.24
C ALA A 21 -2.97 9.07 -2.22
N GLU A 22 -2.88 10.36 -1.96
CA GLU A 22 -1.59 11.04 -1.92
C GLU A 22 -1.67 12.25 -0.98
N GLY A 23 -0.64 12.42 -0.15
CA GLY A 23 -0.44 13.62 0.63
C GLY A 23 0.78 14.38 0.15
N SER A 24 1.17 15.43 0.86
CA SER A 24 2.34 16.22 0.46
C SER A 24 3.64 15.43 0.58
N THR A 25 3.73 14.51 1.54
CA THR A 25 4.97 13.77 1.82
C THR A 25 4.80 12.26 1.73
N TRP A 26 3.63 11.77 1.33
CA TRP A 26 3.38 10.33 1.22
C TRP A 26 2.53 10.02 -0.02
N TYR A 27 2.56 8.75 -0.44
CA TYR A 27 1.85 8.27 -1.60
C TYR A 27 1.34 6.85 -1.31
N ALA A 28 0.15 6.53 -1.77
CA ALA A 28 -0.44 5.21 -1.53
C ALA A 28 -0.97 4.62 -2.82
N PHE A 29 -0.70 3.34 -3.03
CA PHE A 29 -1.12 2.63 -4.24
C PHE A 29 -1.37 1.15 -3.91
N LEU A 30 -2.18 0.51 -4.75
CA LEU A 30 -2.52 -0.89 -4.55
C LEU A 30 -1.33 -1.79 -4.86
N ASP A 31 -1.16 -2.84 -4.05
CA ASP A 31 -0.14 -3.86 -4.30
C ASP A 31 -0.59 -4.68 -5.52
N ILE A 32 0.32 -4.91 -6.46
CA ILE A 32 0.01 -5.67 -7.67
C ILE A 32 -0.12 -7.17 -7.39
N ASN A 33 0.40 -7.62 -6.25
CA ASN A 33 0.27 -9.01 -5.79
C ASN A 33 -0.41 -9.04 -4.43
N PRO A 34 -1.70 -8.66 -4.36
CA PRO A 34 -2.35 -8.46 -3.08
C PRO A 34 -2.53 -9.76 -2.29
N VAL A 35 -2.29 -9.68 -0.99
CA VAL A 35 -2.61 -10.76 -0.06
C VAL A 35 -4.12 -10.94 0.00
N LYS A 36 -4.84 -9.81 0.00
CA LYS A 36 -6.30 -9.74 -0.03
C LYS A 36 -6.68 -8.55 -0.90
N PRO A 37 -7.88 -8.54 -1.48
CA PRO A 37 -8.34 -7.35 -2.20
C PRO A 37 -8.24 -6.09 -1.33
N GLY A 38 -7.76 -5.03 -1.92
CA GLY A 38 -7.56 -3.77 -1.21
C GLY A 38 -6.21 -3.61 -0.54
N HIS A 39 -5.34 -4.62 -0.62
CA HIS A 39 -3.99 -4.53 -0.07
C HIS A 39 -3.28 -3.31 -0.66
N THR A 40 -2.98 -2.34 0.18
CA THR A 40 -2.42 -1.06 -0.23
C THR A 40 -1.06 -0.87 0.39
N LEU A 41 -0.16 -0.24 -0.35
CA LEU A 41 1.15 0.18 0.15
C LEU A 41 1.12 1.68 0.39
N VAL A 42 1.63 2.11 1.54
CA VAL A 42 1.76 3.54 1.86
C VAL A 42 3.24 3.84 2.03
N VAL A 43 3.73 4.74 1.21
CA VAL A 43 5.18 5.03 1.14
C VAL A 43 5.44 6.51 1.37
N PRO A 44 6.56 6.86 2.01
CA PRO A 44 6.97 8.27 2.08
C PRO A 44 7.55 8.69 0.73
N LYS A 45 7.43 9.97 0.40
CA LYS A 45 8.09 10.51 -0.78
C LYS A 45 9.59 10.66 -0.54
N GLU A 46 9.99 10.79 0.72
CA GLU A 46 11.38 10.78 1.11
C GLU A 46 11.97 9.38 0.87
N GLU A 47 13.03 9.30 0.10
CA GLU A 47 13.62 8.01 -0.25
C GLU A 47 14.60 7.56 0.82
N VAL A 48 14.13 6.76 1.77
CA VAL A 48 14.96 6.14 2.79
C VAL A 48 14.56 4.68 2.93
N THR A 49 15.52 3.85 3.35
CA THR A 49 15.31 2.41 3.47
C THR A 49 14.68 2.02 4.80
N ARG A 50 15.07 2.70 5.87
CA ARG A 50 14.66 2.37 7.23
C ARG A 50 13.77 3.46 7.82
N ILE A 51 12.80 3.05 8.65
CA ILE A 51 11.90 4.00 9.27
C ILE A 51 12.65 4.99 10.18
N ALA A 52 13.73 4.54 10.80
CA ALA A 52 14.55 5.41 11.65
C ALA A 52 15.22 6.55 10.87
N GLU A 53 15.34 6.41 9.57
CA GLU A 53 15.96 7.42 8.72
C GLU A 53 15.00 8.49 8.25
N LEU A 54 13.69 8.29 8.45
CA LEU A 54 12.68 9.27 8.07
C LEU A 54 12.78 10.50 8.96
N SER A 55 12.53 11.67 8.38
CA SER A 55 12.38 12.88 9.17
C SER A 55 11.16 12.75 10.08
N SER A 56 11.14 13.52 11.16
CA SER A 56 10.01 13.55 12.10
C SER A 56 8.71 13.87 11.39
N GLU A 57 8.76 14.84 10.49
CA GLU A 57 7.57 15.25 9.73
C GLU A 57 7.07 14.12 8.84
N SER A 58 7.98 13.48 8.10
CA SER A 58 7.60 12.36 7.22
C SER A 58 7.04 11.19 8.00
N ARG A 59 7.59 10.91 9.19
CA ARG A 59 7.05 9.82 10.02
C ARG A 59 5.61 10.09 10.43
N ARG A 60 5.31 11.31 10.89
CA ARG A 60 3.95 11.68 11.28
C ARG A 60 3.01 11.63 10.10
N ASP A 61 3.44 12.21 8.98
CA ASP A 61 2.62 12.26 7.76
C ASP A 61 2.36 10.87 7.20
N LEU A 62 3.34 9.97 7.32
CA LEU A 62 3.19 8.60 6.83
C LEU A 62 2.09 7.87 7.61
N LEU A 63 2.04 8.04 8.93
CA LEU A 63 0.97 7.44 9.72
C LEU A 63 -0.38 8.08 9.42
N ASP A 64 -0.41 9.37 9.16
CA ASP A 64 -1.64 10.02 8.71
C ASP A 64 -2.09 9.44 7.37
N GLY A 65 -1.13 9.12 6.49
CA GLY A 65 -1.42 8.47 5.23
C GLY A 65 -2.03 7.09 5.43
N VAL A 66 -1.49 6.31 6.37
CA VAL A 66 -2.06 4.99 6.71
C VAL A 66 -3.51 5.15 7.15
N VAL A 67 -3.79 6.12 8.00
CA VAL A 67 -5.16 6.37 8.50
C VAL A 67 -6.09 6.80 7.36
N GLU A 68 -5.61 7.64 6.47
CA GLU A 68 -6.42 8.06 5.32
C GLU A 68 -6.75 6.88 4.40
N VAL A 69 -5.78 5.99 4.16
CA VAL A 69 -6.00 4.78 3.37
C VAL A 69 -7.02 3.87 4.06
N GLN A 70 -6.89 3.70 5.38
CA GLN A 70 -7.87 2.92 6.15
C GLN A 70 -9.26 3.48 5.98
N ARG A 71 -9.41 4.80 6.02
CA ARG A 71 -10.72 5.45 5.85
C ARG A 71 -11.35 5.08 4.51
N ARG A 72 -10.58 5.15 3.43
CA ARG A 72 -11.08 4.83 2.09
C ARG A 72 -11.41 3.36 1.95
N LEU A 73 -10.54 2.49 2.43
CA LEU A 73 -10.77 1.04 2.38
C LEU A 73 -11.97 0.66 3.25
N SER A 74 -12.15 1.32 4.38
CA SER A 74 -13.27 1.09 5.28
C SER A 74 -14.61 1.34 4.58
N ILE A 75 -14.69 2.39 3.79
CA ILE A 75 -15.88 2.72 3.03
C ILE A 75 -16.14 1.67 1.97
N GLU A 76 -15.12 1.30 1.22
CA GLU A 76 -15.26 0.37 0.10
C GLU A 76 -15.55 -1.06 0.56
N PHE A 77 -14.82 -1.53 1.58
CA PHE A 77 -14.92 -2.92 2.03
C PHE A 77 -15.81 -3.13 3.24
N LYS A 78 -16.37 -2.05 3.79
CA LYS A 78 -17.29 -2.11 4.92
C LYS A 78 -16.69 -2.85 6.11
N THR A 79 -15.48 -2.50 6.45
CA THR A 79 -14.75 -3.07 7.58
C THR A 79 -13.94 -1.99 8.28
N THR A 80 -13.70 -2.19 9.57
CA THR A 80 -12.79 -1.35 10.33
C THR A 80 -11.61 -2.16 10.83
N ASP A 81 -11.45 -3.39 10.33
CA ASP A 81 -10.37 -4.28 10.74
C ASP A 81 -9.30 -4.33 9.66
N PHE A 82 -8.07 -4.07 10.05
CA PHE A 82 -6.95 -4.02 9.12
C PHE A 82 -5.72 -4.71 9.71
N SER A 83 -4.95 -5.33 8.84
CA SER A 83 -3.57 -5.70 9.17
C SER A 83 -2.70 -4.57 8.67
N VAL A 84 -1.94 -3.96 9.58
CA VAL A 84 -1.01 -2.89 9.24
C VAL A 84 0.36 -3.34 9.69
N ASN A 85 1.30 -3.46 8.76
CA ASN A 85 2.64 -3.90 9.13
C ASN A 85 3.70 -3.27 8.25
N LEU A 86 4.91 -3.25 8.77
CA LEU A 86 6.08 -2.72 8.11
C LEU A 86 7.23 -3.69 8.34
N ASN A 87 7.91 -4.08 7.28
CA ASN A 87 9.12 -4.87 7.38
C ASN A 87 10.30 -3.91 7.23
N ASP A 88 11.02 -3.70 8.32
CA ASP A 88 12.07 -2.70 8.41
C ASP A 88 13.43 -3.38 8.36
N GLY A 89 13.97 -3.51 7.16
CA GLY A 89 15.24 -4.16 6.93
C GLY A 89 15.12 -5.53 6.27
N PRO A 90 16.15 -5.95 5.53
CA PRO A 90 16.11 -7.21 4.76
C PRO A 90 15.86 -8.46 5.61
N LEU A 91 16.43 -8.53 6.80
CA LEU A 91 16.24 -9.70 7.67
C LEU A 91 14.81 -9.79 8.20
N ALA A 92 14.08 -8.68 8.17
CA ALA A 92 12.68 -8.64 8.56
C ALA A 92 11.73 -8.86 7.38
N GLY A 93 12.29 -9.12 6.20
CA GLY A 93 11.48 -9.38 5.01
C GLY A 93 11.25 -8.19 4.10
N GLN A 94 12.00 -7.10 4.30
CA GLN A 94 11.85 -5.94 3.41
C GLN A 94 12.43 -6.28 2.03
N GLU A 95 11.57 -6.30 1.03
CA GLU A 95 11.98 -6.64 -0.33
C GLU A 95 12.41 -5.43 -1.15
N VAL A 96 11.69 -4.32 -1.01
CA VAL A 96 12.02 -3.08 -1.71
C VAL A 96 12.72 -2.14 -0.73
N PRO A 97 13.91 -1.62 -1.06
CA PRO A 97 14.70 -0.77 -0.13
C PRO A 97 14.16 0.65 -0.05
N HIS A 98 12.93 0.79 0.36
CA HIS A 98 12.21 2.04 0.51
C HIS A 98 11.10 1.78 1.53
N VAL A 99 11.03 2.56 2.59
CA VAL A 99 10.04 2.36 3.66
C VAL A 99 8.64 2.22 3.07
N HIS A 100 7.90 1.20 3.49
CA HIS A 100 6.51 1.06 3.07
C HIS A 100 5.69 0.28 4.09
N PHE A 101 4.52 0.82 4.41
CA PHE A 101 3.53 0.11 5.21
C PHE A 101 2.61 -0.69 4.31
N HIS A 102 2.26 -1.89 4.78
CA HIS A 102 1.20 -2.68 4.17
C HIS A 102 -0.07 -2.40 4.95
N VAL A 103 -1.15 -2.10 4.25
CA VAL A 103 -2.47 -1.90 4.85
C VAL A 103 -3.42 -2.85 4.14
N ILE A 104 -3.95 -3.82 4.87
CA ILE A 104 -4.76 -4.89 4.30
C ILE A 104 -6.11 -4.93 5.01
N PRO A 105 -7.21 -4.63 4.31
CA PRO A 105 -8.52 -4.72 4.95
C PRO A 105 -8.87 -6.19 5.21
N ARG A 106 -9.43 -6.46 6.38
CA ARG A 106 -9.87 -7.80 6.75
C ARG A 106 -11.38 -7.82 6.83
N VAL A 107 -11.98 -8.72 6.11
CA VAL A 107 -13.44 -8.89 6.11
C VAL A 107 -13.79 -10.24 6.70
N ASP A 108 -15.06 -10.42 7.06
CA ASP A 108 -15.54 -11.68 7.61
C ASP A 108 -15.46 -12.75 6.53
N GLU A 109 -14.51 -13.67 6.67
CA GLU A 109 -14.27 -14.73 5.68
C GLU A 109 -15.36 -15.79 5.69
N ASN A 110 -16.19 -15.84 6.74
CA ASN A 110 -17.32 -16.77 6.77
C ASN A 110 -18.41 -16.37 5.77
N ASN A 111 -18.46 -15.08 5.44
CA ASN A 111 -19.41 -14.55 4.48
C ASN A 111 -18.72 -14.11 3.19
N SER A 112 -17.47 -14.46 3.03
CA SER A 112 -16.70 -13.95 1.92
C SER A 112 -16.62 -14.97 0.78
N ASN A 113 -16.37 -14.47 -0.40
CA ASN A 113 -16.04 -15.25 -1.57
C ASN A 113 -14.70 -15.97 -1.32
N PRO A 114 -14.57 -17.25 -1.71
CA PRO A 114 -13.29 -17.95 -1.62
C PRO A 114 -12.11 -17.19 -2.22
N MET A 115 -12.36 -16.27 -3.14
CA MET A 115 -11.32 -15.42 -3.70
C MET A 115 -10.63 -14.55 -2.66
N TRP A 116 -11.24 -14.34 -1.50
CA TRP A 116 -10.64 -13.55 -0.42
C TRP A 116 -9.55 -14.28 0.32
N ARG A 117 -9.41 -15.57 0.10
CA ARG A 117 -8.36 -16.31 0.75
C ARG A 117 -7.04 -15.97 0.08
N SER A 118 -6.00 -15.94 0.87
CA SER A 118 -4.67 -15.74 0.36
C SER A 118 -4.42 -16.73 -0.76
N THR A 119 -4.21 -16.21 -1.92
CA THR A 119 -3.66 -17.01 -2.98
C THR A 119 -2.17 -16.85 -2.89
N SER A 120 -1.48 -17.89 -3.19
CA SER A 120 -0.04 -17.86 -3.25
C SER A 120 0.39 -17.01 -4.43
N SER A 121 -0.02 -15.85 -4.61
CA SER A 121 0.45 -14.87 -5.60
C SER A 121 1.14 -15.48 -6.84
N GLN A 122 0.62 -16.59 -7.32
CA GLN A 122 1.23 -17.27 -8.47
C GLN A 122 0.67 -16.78 -9.79
N SER A 123 -0.42 -16.06 -9.75
CA SER A 123 -1.05 -15.54 -10.97
C SER A 123 -0.51 -14.16 -11.30
N ASP A 124 -0.57 -13.81 -12.57
CA ASP A 124 -0.21 -12.49 -13.04
C ASP A 124 -1.10 -11.43 -12.37
N PRO A 125 -0.58 -10.23 -12.15
CA PRO A 125 -1.39 -9.15 -11.58
C PRO A 125 -2.61 -8.86 -12.45
N ASP A 126 -3.75 -8.64 -11.81
CA ASP A 126 -4.98 -8.27 -12.51
C ASP A 126 -5.08 -6.74 -12.54
N TYR A 127 -4.41 -6.14 -13.50
CA TYR A 127 -4.34 -4.68 -13.63
C TYR A 127 -5.70 -4.04 -13.86
N GLU A 128 -6.60 -4.75 -14.52
CA GLU A 128 -7.94 -4.23 -14.79
C GLU A 128 -8.75 -4.09 -13.49
N THR A 129 -8.71 -5.13 -12.66
CA THR A 129 -9.37 -5.10 -11.34
C THR A 129 -8.74 -4.04 -10.45
N LEU A 130 -7.42 -3.95 -10.44
CA LEU A 130 -6.71 -2.94 -9.65
C LEU A 130 -7.06 -1.53 -10.09
N SER A 131 -7.13 -1.31 -11.39
CA SER A 131 -7.49 0.01 -11.91
C SER A 131 -8.91 0.40 -11.54
N ALA A 132 -9.85 -0.53 -11.62
CA ALA A 132 -11.25 -0.28 -11.25
C ALA A 132 -11.36 0.06 -9.75
N LEU A 133 -10.68 -0.70 -8.90
CA LEU A 133 -10.69 -0.45 -7.46
C LEU A 133 -10.03 0.88 -7.13
N SER A 134 -8.91 1.19 -7.78
CA SER A 134 -8.20 2.46 -7.60
C SER A 134 -9.14 3.64 -7.83
N LYS A 135 -9.93 3.59 -8.91
CA LYS A 135 -10.87 4.65 -9.22
C LYS A 135 -11.92 4.82 -8.14
N LYS A 136 -12.45 3.73 -7.60
CA LYS A 136 -13.42 3.77 -6.51
C LYS A 136 -12.83 4.38 -5.25
N LEU A 137 -11.62 3.97 -4.90
CA LEU A 137 -10.95 4.44 -3.69
C LEU A 137 -10.60 5.92 -3.77
N GLN A 138 -10.24 6.40 -4.95
CA GLN A 138 -9.93 7.82 -5.13
C GLN A 138 -11.15 8.72 -4.96
N LEU A 139 -12.35 8.18 -5.17
CA LEU A 139 -13.59 8.94 -5.00
C LEU A 139 -13.99 9.09 -3.53
N HIS A 140 -13.45 8.28 -2.67
CA HIS A 140 -13.74 8.36 -1.24
C HIS A 140 -12.84 9.37 -0.55
#